data_53144d0434adbeda66678367a7a1096a
#
_entry.id   53144d0434adbeda66678367a7a1096a
#
_cell.length_a   1.000
_cell.length_b   1.000
_cell.length_c   1.000
_cell.angle_alpha   90.00
_cell.angle_beta   90.00
_cell.angle_gamma   90.00
#
_symmetry.space_group_name_H-M   'P 1'
#
loop_
_entity.id
_entity.type
_entity.pdbx_description
1 polymer ?
#
loop_
_entity_poly.entity_id
_entity_poly.type
_entity_poly.pdbx_seq_one_letter_code
_entity_poly.pdbx_strand_id
1 'polypeptide(L)'
;MEKERQHFYRQMLAIAIPVSLQSLLTSFLNTLDTIMISSLGDASIAGVGLANQVFFLFTLICFGIHTGSAVLFSQYWGIRNTHKVQEVNQMSLILSTVVSVVFMLLGVLFPCEILTIFTKDPLVIQAGGDYLRVAALSYVFTAWSFAMTNALRTTGSPKVPLIATICSFVTNAVFNYVFIFGKFGAPALGVVGAAVATLIARVVEVGVLFGVVFSYNGPIRLPIGRYWHHISKGLWMNYWITTYPVIINETFWALGQVFYNAAYAMVGTQATAAIQVAVAVQNLSFILVRGIGSSCSIMLGNRVGRNEIEQAQKEAKRFVTISLVVGVVIGGIQSLTPHWTLLMFAHLSPEVFLIGQQLLQIMGVIFVFKTLNSIILVGILRGGGDTQYGMKLEMACVWLIGVPLALLAAAVWHFPVQLVVICAGVEELSKAFIGLRRVFSGKWIHRLVEA
;
A
#
# COMPACT_ATOMS: atom_id res chain seq x y z
N MET A 1 -30.87 -9.35 -14.41
CA MET A 1 -30.04 -9.88 -13.31
C MET A 1 -28.72 -10.50 -13.79
N GLU A 2 -28.74 -11.45 -14.74
CA GLU A 2 -27.51 -12.13 -15.20
C GLU A 2 -26.57 -11.19 -15.96
N LYS A 3 -27.06 -10.40 -16.92
CA LYS A 3 -26.28 -9.39 -17.64
C LYS A 3 -25.64 -8.34 -16.72
N GLU A 4 -26.37 -7.94 -15.67
CA GLU A 4 -25.88 -6.99 -14.66
C GLU A 4 -24.76 -7.60 -13.80
N ARG A 5 -24.89 -8.92 -13.45
CA ARG A 5 -23.87 -9.65 -12.75
C ARG A 5 -22.60 -9.82 -13.59
N GLN A 6 -22.74 -10.18 -14.86
CA GLN A 6 -21.61 -10.27 -15.79
C GLN A 6 -20.90 -8.92 -15.97
N HIS A 7 -21.66 -7.83 -16.09
CA HIS A 7 -21.09 -6.48 -16.19
C HIS A 7 -20.29 -6.10 -14.94
N PHE A 8 -20.82 -6.39 -13.75
CA PHE A 8 -20.13 -6.16 -12.49
C PHE A 8 -18.78 -6.87 -12.42
N TYR A 9 -18.73 -8.18 -12.67
CA TYR A 9 -17.49 -8.95 -12.64
C TYR A 9 -16.49 -8.49 -13.69
N ARG A 10 -16.94 -8.18 -14.90
CA ARG A 10 -16.09 -7.65 -15.95
C ARG A 10 -15.45 -6.32 -15.56
N GLN A 11 -16.22 -5.42 -14.98
CA GLN A 11 -15.75 -4.11 -14.52
C GLN A 11 -14.77 -4.27 -13.34
N MET A 12 -15.11 -5.11 -12.36
CA MET A 12 -14.24 -5.42 -11.23
C MET A 12 -12.89 -5.97 -11.70
N LEU A 13 -12.89 -6.99 -12.55
CA LEU A 13 -11.66 -7.62 -13.05
C LEU A 13 -10.83 -6.68 -13.92
N ALA A 14 -11.47 -5.81 -14.70
CA ALA A 14 -10.79 -4.81 -15.53
C ALA A 14 -9.94 -3.82 -14.69
N ILE A 15 -10.30 -3.61 -13.42
CA ILE A 15 -9.55 -2.78 -12.48
C ILE A 15 -8.64 -3.65 -11.60
N ALA A 16 -9.18 -4.74 -11.04
CA ALA A 16 -8.47 -5.56 -10.06
C ALA A 16 -7.21 -6.22 -10.66
N ILE A 17 -7.29 -6.76 -11.88
CA ILE A 17 -6.15 -7.46 -12.50
C ILE A 17 -4.96 -6.51 -12.74
N PRO A 18 -5.11 -5.35 -13.40
CA PRO A 18 -3.99 -4.41 -13.56
C PRO A 18 -3.39 -3.94 -12.23
N VAL A 19 -4.22 -3.68 -11.21
CA VAL A 19 -3.75 -3.24 -9.89
C VAL A 19 -2.99 -4.35 -9.16
N SER A 20 -3.48 -5.59 -9.23
CA SER A 20 -2.79 -6.76 -8.65
C SER A 20 -1.46 -7.03 -9.35
N LEU A 21 -1.43 -7.01 -10.69
CA LEU A 21 -0.19 -7.17 -11.46
C LEU A 21 0.83 -6.07 -11.14
N GLN A 22 0.38 -4.82 -11.01
CA GLN A 22 1.24 -3.71 -10.62
C GLN A 22 1.83 -3.92 -9.21
N SER A 23 1.02 -4.38 -8.25
CA SER A 23 1.48 -4.68 -6.89
C SER A 23 2.48 -5.83 -6.87
N LEU A 24 2.26 -6.85 -7.71
CA LEU A 24 3.18 -7.99 -7.88
C LEU A 24 4.53 -7.52 -8.43
N LEU A 25 4.52 -6.73 -9.51
CA LEU A 25 5.74 -6.18 -10.11
C LEU A 25 6.53 -5.32 -9.12
N THR A 26 5.85 -4.49 -8.33
CA THR A 26 6.49 -3.69 -7.28
C THR A 26 7.15 -4.57 -6.22
N SER A 27 6.51 -5.67 -5.81
CA SER A 27 7.10 -6.63 -4.87
C SER A 27 8.33 -7.33 -5.45
N PHE A 28 8.28 -7.73 -6.72
CA PHE A 28 9.44 -8.32 -7.40
C PHE A 28 10.58 -7.33 -7.55
N LEU A 29 10.30 -6.06 -7.83
CA LEU A 29 11.30 -5.01 -7.93
C LEU A 29 12.06 -4.87 -6.61
N ASN A 30 11.34 -4.75 -5.49
CA ASN A 30 11.95 -4.63 -4.17
C ASN A 30 12.80 -5.86 -3.81
N THR A 31 12.34 -7.05 -4.18
CA THR A 31 13.10 -8.30 -3.97
C THR A 31 14.36 -8.32 -4.81
N LEU A 32 14.28 -7.96 -6.09
CA LEU A 32 15.42 -7.90 -7.01
C LEU A 32 16.48 -6.91 -6.52
N ASP A 33 16.05 -5.69 -6.13
CA ASP A 33 16.95 -4.68 -5.55
C ASP A 33 17.69 -5.24 -4.33
N THR A 34 16.99 -5.90 -3.41
CA THR A 34 17.58 -6.49 -2.21
C THR A 34 18.59 -7.58 -2.56
N ILE A 35 18.29 -8.46 -3.52
CA ILE A 35 19.21 -9.53 -3.98
C ILE A 35 20.47 -8.92 -4.60
N MET A 36 20.32 -7.88 -5.43
CA MET A 36 21.47 -7.26 -6.09
C MET A 36 22.36 -6.50 -5.08
N ILE A 37 21.77 -5.82 -4.11
CA ILE A 37 22.49 -5.11 -3.05
C ILE A 37 23.17 -6.09 -2.08
N SER A 38 22.59 -7.28 -1.87
CA SER A 38 23.17 -8.29 -0.96
C SER A 38 24.57 -8.74 -1.38
N SER A 39 24.90 -8.65 -2.66
CA SER A 39 26.23 -8.96 -3.17
C SER A 39 27.32 -7.95 -2.77
N LEU A 40 26.94 -6.78 -2.22
CA LEU A 40 27.85 -5.71 -1.79
C LEU A 40 28.29 -5.83 -0.32
N GLY A 41 27.78 -6.82 0.42
CA GLY A 41 28.11 -7.10 1.81
C GLY A 41 27.10 -6.56 2.84
N ASP A 42 27.26 -7.01 4.09
CA ASP A 42 26.28 -6.85 5.16
C ASP A 42 26.03 -5.38 5.54
N ALA A 43 27.08 -4.56 5.58
CA ALA A 43 26.91 -3.13 5.90
C ALA A 43 26.08 -2.39 4.84
N SER A 44 26.21 -2.78 3.55
CA SER A 44 25.44 -2.23 2.46
C SER A 44 23.95 -2.60 2.57
N ILE A 45 23.66 -3.88 2.85
CA ILE A 45 22.29 -4.36 3.05
C ILE A 45 21.64 -3.62 4.22
N ALA A 46 22.34 -3.56 5.37
CA ALA A 46 21.84 -2.91 6.57
C ALA A 46 21.59 -1.42 6.34
N GLY A 47 22.55 -0.72 5.71
CA GLY A 47 22.44 0.71 5.42
C GLY A 47 21.27 1.05 4.50
N VAL A 48 21.14 0.32 3.37
CA VAL A 48 20.01 0.49 2.45
C VAL A 48 18.69 0.09 3.11
N GLY A 49 18.68 -0.96 3.93
CA GLY A 49 17.51 -1.36 4.69
C GLY A 49 17.00 -0.24 5.62
N LEU A 50 17.91 0.46 6.33
CA LEU A 50 17.55 1.60 7.17
C LEU A 50 17.11 2.81 6.36
N ALA A 51 17.77 3.11 5.25
CA ALA A 51 17.35 4.18 4.34
C ALA A 51 15.92 3.93 3.78
N ASN A 52 15.58 2.66 3.53
CA ASN A 52 14.24 2.27 3.09
C ASN A 52 13.16 2.46 4.16
N GLN A 53 13.48 2.57 5.46
CA GLN A 53 12.50 2.97 6.49
C GLN A 53 12.03 4.41 6.29
N VAL A 54 12.93 5.30 5.87
CA VAL A 54 12.58 6.69 5.53
C VAL A 54 11.66 6.72 4.30
N PHE A 55 11.99 5.94 3.28
CA PHE A 55 11.14 5.78 2.08
C PHE A 55 9.77 5.19 2.43
N PHE A 56 9.72 4.20 3.34
CA PHE A 56 8.46 3.61 3.79
C PHE A 56 7.56 4.65 4.46
N LEU A 57 8.09 5.46 5.37
CA LEU A 57 7.33 6.52 6.03
C LEU A 57 6.80 7.55 5.02
N PHE A 58 7.64 7.97 4.07
CA PHE A 58 7.24 8.84 2.97
C PHE A 58 6.10 8.24 2.13
N THR A 59 6.25 6.99 1.72
CA THR A 59 5.24 6.31 0.88
C THR A 59 3.93 6.10 1.61
N LEU A 60 3.95 5.88 2.92
CA LEU A 60 2.78 5.74 3.76
C LEU A 60 1.92 7.01 3.77
N ILE A 61 2.57 8.18 3.96
CA ILE A 61 1.88 9.49 3.91
C ILE A 61 1.30 9.74 2.52
N CYS A 62 2.10 9.50 1.46
CA CYS A 62 1.62 9.61 0.08
C CYS A 62 0.45 8.67 -0.20
N PHE A 63 0.50 7.44 0.29
CA PHE A 63 -0.59 6.48 0.14
C PHE A 63 -1.88 6.98 0.80
N GLY A 64 -1.78 7.55 2.01
CA GLY A 64 -2.91 8.19 2.68
C GLY A 64 -3.52 9.34 1.86
N ILE A 65 -2.67 10.24 1.32
CA ILE A 65 -3.09 11.34 0.46
C ILE A 65 -3.84 10.83 -0.78
N HIS A 66 -3.27 9.86 -1.48
CA HIS A 66 -3.84 9.39 -2.75
C HIS A 66 -5.07 8.53 -2.58
N THR A 67 -5.12 7.66 -1.55
CA THR A 67 -6.32 6.87 -1.28
C THR A 67 -7.46 7.70 -0.70
N GLY A 68 -7.16 8.73 0.08
CA GLY A 68 -8.14 9.74 0.49
C GLY A 68 -8.70 10.52 -0.71
N SER A 69 -7.83 10.97 -1.61
CA SER A 69 -8.22 11.64 -2.86
C SER A 69 -9.08 10.75 -3.76
N ALA A 70 -8.84 9.43 -3.78
CA ALA A 70 -9.58 8.48 -4.62
C ALA A 70 -11.08 8.49 -4.36
N VAL A 71 -11.49 8.84 -3.13
CA VAL A 71 -12.90 8.97 -2.75
C VAL A 71 -13.57 10.07 -3.59
N LEU A 72 -13.00 11.27 -3.61
CA LEU A 72 -13.52 12.40 -4.39
C LEU A 72 -13.37 12.14 -5.88
N PHE A 73 -12.24 11.60 -6.33
CA PHE A 73 -12.04 11.21 -7.73
C PHE A 73 -13.15 10.30 -8.23
N SER A 74 -13.46 9.24 -7.50
CA SER A 74 -14.44 8.25 -7.92
C SER A 74 -15.87 8.84 -7.94
N GLN A 75 -16.21 9.64 -6.95
CA GLN A 75 -17.54 10.29 -6.90
C GLN A 75 -17.73 11.35 -7.99
N TYR A 76 -16.74 12.25 -8.21
CA TYR A 76 -16.82 13.25 -9.30
C TYR A 76 -16.76 12.59 -10.68
N TRP A 77 -15.98 11.52 -10.84
CA TRP A 77 -15.97 10.74 -12.07
C TRP A 77 -17.32 10.04 -12.31
N GLY A 78 -17.98 9.60 -11.25
CA GLY A 78 -19.34 9.05 -11.30
C GLY A 78 -20.31 9.98 -12.01
N ILE A 79 -20.34 11.26 -11.66
CA ILE A 79 -21.20 12.30 -12.28
C ILE A 79 -20.60 12.93 -13.54
N ARG A 80 -19.46 12.40 -14.03
CA ARG A 80 -18.76 12.92 -15.22
C ARG A 80 -18.31 14.39 -15.13
N ASN A 81 -18.12 14.91 -13.93
CA ASN A 81 -17.60 16.26 -13.70
C ASN A 81 -16.06 16.28 -13.82
N THR A 82 -15.60 16.35 -15.08
CA THR A 82 -14.15 16.34 -15.38
C THR A 82 -13.43 17.55 -14.84
N HIS A 83 -14.09 18.69 -14.69
CA HIS A 83 -13.50 19.89 -14.11
C HIS A 83 -13.14 19.66 -12.64
N LYS A 84 -14.05 19.13 -11.84
CA LYS A 84 -13.78 18.81 -10.43
C LYS A 84 -12.77 17.67 -10.27
N VAL A 85 -12.77 16.70 -11.17
CA VAL A 85 -11.71 15.66 -11.23
C VAL A 85 -10.33 16.30 -11.41
N GLN A 86 -10.21 17.33 -12.26
CA GLN A 86 -8.96 18.07 -12.46
C GLN A 86 -8.54 18.86 -11.21
N GLU A 87 -9.47 19.55 -10.55
CA GLU A 87 -9.18 20.27 -9.30
C GLU A 87 -8.68 19.31 -8.21
N VAL A 88 -9.30 18.15 -8.03
CA VAL A 88 -8.85 17.11 -7.08
C VAL A 88 -7.46 16.58 -7.45
N ASN A 89 -7.18 16.37 -8.75
CA ASN A 89 -5.87 15.97 -9.23
C ASN A 89 -4.79 17.01 -8.89
N GLN A 90 -5.09 18.28 -9.13
CA GLN A 90 -4.19 19.40 -8.80
C GLN A 90 -3.89 19.42 -7.30
N MET A 91 -4.90 19.27 -6.44
CA MET A 91 -4.71 19.25 -4.98
C MET A 91 -3.85 18.07 -4.54
N SER A 92 -4.12 16.88 -5.08
CA SER A 92 -3.36 15.66 -4.78
C SER A 92 -1.89 15.81 -5.20
N LEU A 93 -1.62 16.40 -6.37
CA LEU A 93 -0.27 16.69 -6.85
C LEU A 93 0.44 17.72 -5.99
N ILE A 94 -0.22 18.83 -5.63
CA ILE A 94 0.39 19.87 -4.79
C ILE A 94 0.77 19.30 -3.44
N LEU A 95 -0.17 18.61 -2.76
CA LEU A 95 0.07 18.09 -1.42
C LEU A 95 1.18 17.03 -1.41
N SER A 96 1.14 16.09 -2.35
CA SER A 96 2.18 15.06 -2.46
C SER A 96 3.54 15.63 -2.87
N THR A 97 3.57 16.70 -3.69
CA THR A 97 4.81 17.42 -4.02
C THR A 97 5.41 18.09 -2.78
N VAL A 98 4.59 18.78 -1.99
CA VAL A 98 5.06 19.41 -0.73
C VAL A 98 5.67 18.37 0.19
N VAL A 99 4.96 17.26 0.43
CA VAL A 99 5.47 16.17 1.28
C VAL A 99 6.76 15.57 0.71
N SER A 100 6.80 15.30 -0.61
CA SER A 100 7.98 14.71 -1.24
C SER A 100 9.20 15.63 -1.22
N VAL A 101 9.01 16.95 -1.39
CA VAL A 101 10.10 17.93 -1.30
C VAL A 101 10.65 18.00 0.13
N VAL A 102 9.79 17.96 1.15
CA VAL A 102 10.25 17.93 2.55
C VAL A 102 11.12 16.69 2.81
N PHE A 103 10.63 15.49 2.44
CA PHE A 103 11.39 14.25 2.61
C PHE A 103 12.66 14.20 1.74
N MET A 104 12.60 14.74 0.53
CA MET A 104 13.77 14.87 -0.34
C MET A 104 14.84 15.77 0.31
N LEU A 105 14.47 16.95 0.78
CA LEU A 105 15.41 17.86 1.43
C LEU A 105 16.02 17.25 2.69
N LEU A 106 15.21 16.60 3.52
CA LEU A 106 15.71 15.88 4.70
C LEU A 106 16.71 14.78 4.31
N GLY A 107 16.39 13.94 3.32
CA GLY A 107 17.26 12.85 2.88
C GLY A 107 18.52 13.30 2.16
N VAL A 108 18.50 14.47 1.46
CA VAL A 108 19.66 15.01 0.77
C VAL A 108 20.58 15.78 1.73
N LEU A 109 20.02 16.60 2.63
CA LEU A 109 20.78 17.49 3.49
C LEU A 109 21.28 16.79 4.77
N PHE A 110 20.50 15.87 5.33
CA PHE A 110 20.77 15.23 6.62
C PHE A 110 20.74 13.69 6.54
N PRO A 111 21.35 13.04 5.52
CA PRO A 111 21.20 11.58 5.34
C PRO A 111 21.84 10.78 6.47
N CYS A 112 23.04 11.15 6.92
CA CYS A 112 23.75 10.46 7.99
C CYS A 112 23.09 10.69 9.34
N GLU A 113 22.66 11.92 9.63
CA GLU A 113 21.98 12.30 10.87
C GLU A 113 20.68 11.49 11.07
N ILE A 114 19.92 11.30 9.99
CA ILE A 114 18.72 10.47 10.03
C ILE A 114 19.08 9.03 10.37
N LEU A 115 20.14 8.47 9.79
CA LEU A 115 20.53 7.08 10.03
C LEU A 115 21.12 6.87 11.42
N THR A 116 21.73 7.90 12.06
CA THR A 116 22.20 7.80 13.45
C THR A 116 21.09 7.57 14.47
N ILE A 117 19.82 7.86 14.10
CA ILE A 117 18.65 7.53 14.91
C ILE A 117 18.47 6.01 15.05
N PHE A 118 18.87 5.25 14.01
CA PHE A 118 18.63 3.80 13.93
C PHE A 118 19.86 2.97 14.33
N THR A 119 21.08 3.46 14.07
CA THR A 119 22.31 2.71 14.31
C THR A 119 23.47 3.62 14.68
N LYS A 120 24.48 3.05 15.34
CA LYS A 120 25.76 3.73 15.68
C LYS A 120 26.93 3.19 14.84
N ASP A 121 26.70 2.20 13.97
CA ASP A 121 27.76 1.62 13.14
C ASP A 121 28.12 2.59 12.01
N PRO A 122 29.38 3.10 11.95
CA PRO A 122 29.80 4.08 10.96
C PRO A 122 29.72 3.56 9.53
N LEU A 123 29.99 2.26 9.29
CA LEU A 123 29.95 1.68 7.95
C LEU A 123 28.53 1.62 7.41
N VAL A 124 27.57 1.26 8.29
CA VAL A 124 26.14 1.22 7.95
C VAL A 124 25.62 2.62 7.70
N ILE A 125 26.00 3.60 8.53
CA ILE A 125 25.59 5.00 8.38
C ILE A 125 26.12 5.58 7.07
N GLN A 126 27.39 5.29 6.73
CA GLN A 126 27.97 5.79 5.49
C GLN A 126 27.28 5.19 4.26
N ALA A 127 27.19 3.86 4.17
CA ALA A 127 26.57 3.18 3.04
C ALA A 127 25.10 3.58 2.84
N GLY A 128 24.33 3.64 3.94
CA GLY A 128 22.94 4.05 3.90
C GLY A 128 22.77 5.54 3.61
N GLY A 129 23.66 6.40 4.12
CA GLY A 129 23.66 7.84 3.86
C GLY A 129 23.93 8.17 2.40
N ASP A 130 24.93 7.51 1.80
CA ASP A 130 25.26 7.67 0.38
C ASP A 130 24.11 7.20 -0.52
N TYR A 131 23.46 6.08 -0.16
CA TYR A 131 22.25 5.63 -0.84
C TYR A 131 21.09 6.61 -0.67
N LEU A 132 20.78 7.03 0.57
CA LEU A 132 19.63 7.89 0.88
C LEU A 132 19.74 9.24 0.18
N ARG A 133 20.92 9.85 0.13
CA ARG A 133 21.16 11.15 -0.51
C ARG A 133 20.73 11.14 -1.98
N VAL A 134 21.01 10.07 -2.70
CA VAL A 134 20.62 9.94 -4.11
C VAL A 134 19.18 9.44 -4.27
N ALA A 135 18.77 8.44 -3.49
CA ALA A 135 17.43 7.86 -3.55
C ALA A 135 16.35 8.91 -3.20
N ALA A 136 16.62 9.85 -2.28
CA ALA A 136 15.69 10.91 -1.90
C ALA A 136 15.28 11.81 -3.08
N LEU A 137 16.15 12.00 -4.08
CA LEU A 137 15.81 12.73 -5.31
C LEU A 137 14.67 12.06 -6.09
N SER A 138 14.49 10.76 -5.94
CA SER A 138 13.41 10.02 -6.59
C SER A 138 12.03 10.23 -5.94
N TYR A 139 11.96 10.79 -4.72
CA TYR A 139 10.72 10.91 -3.96
C TYR A 139 9.69 11.82 -4.64
N VAL A 140 10.13 12.90 -5.28
CA VAL A 140 9.23 13.79 -6.03
C VAL A 140 8.59 13.05 -7.20
N PHE A 141 9.39 12.30 -7.96
CA PHE A 141 8.88 11.50 -9.09
C PHE A 141 7.97 10.37 -8.59
N THR A 142 8.29 9.75 -7.45
CA THR A 142 7.43 8.73 -6.83
C THR A 142 6.07 9.31 -6.42
N ALA A 143 6.04 10.52 -5.83
CA ALA A 143 4.81 11.20 -5.47
C ALA A 143 3.93 11.51 -6.70
N TRP A 144 4.55 12.00 -7.77
CA TRP A 144 3.86 12.28 -9.03
C TRP A 144 3.34 11.00 -9.71
N SER A 145 4.13 9.92 -9.69
CA SER A 145 3.70 8.62 -10.19
C SER A 145 2.47 8.12 -9.42
N PHE A 146 2.47 8.21 -8.10
CA PHE A 146 1.33 7.80 -7.28
C PHE A 146 0.08 8.64 -7.55
N ALA A 147 0.21 9.97 -7.65
CA ALA A 147 -0.90 10.85 -7.96
C ALA A 147 -1.54 10.52 -9.32
N MET A 148 -0.72 10.41 -10.38
CA MET A 148 -1.21 10.08 -11.72
C MET A 148 -1.77 8.66 -11.80
N THR A 149 -1.13 7.70 -11.16
CA THR A 149 -1.63 6.33 -11.06
C THR A 149 -3.02 6.29 -10.44
N ASN A 150 -3.22 6.99 -9.33
CA ASN A 150 -4.51 7.04 -8.65
C ASN A 150 -5.58 7.71 -9.52
N ALA A 151 -5.27 8.84 -10.12
CA ALA A 151 -6.17 9.57 -11.02
C ALA A 151 -6.58 8.72 -12.25
N LEU A 152 -5.62 8.07 -12.91
CA LEU A 152 -5.87 7.22 -14.08
C LEU A 152 -6.66 5.96 -13.75
N ARG A 153 -6.39 5.33 -12.60
CA ARG A 153 -7.16 4.15 -12.15
C ARG A 153 -8.62 4.51 -11.89
N THR A 154 -8.89 5.59 -11.19
CA THR A 154 -10.24 6.02 -10.80
C THR A 154 -11.06 6.52 -11.99
N THR A 155 -10.40 7.05 -13.02
CA THR A 155 -11.05 7.54 -14.25
C THR A 155 -11.14 6.49 -15.36
N GLY A 156 -10.88 5.22 -15.05
CA GLY A 156 -11.14 4.09 -15.95
C GLY A 156 -9.99 3.69 -16.87
N SER A 157 -8.78 4.14 -16.60
CA SER A 157 -7.56 3.80 -17.36
C SER A 157 -6.50 3.03 -16.54
N PRO A 158 -6.84 1.94 -15.83
CA PRO A 158 -5.91 1.24 -14.92
C PRO A 158 -4.76 0.51 -15.63
N LYS A 159 -4.85 0.32 -16.95
CA LYS A 159 -3.78 -0.32 -17.74
C LYS A 159 -2.57 0.60 -17.93
N VAL A 160 -2.77 1.91 -17.96
CA VAL A 160 -1.68 2.89 -18.17
C VAL A 160 -0.67 2.86 -17.03
N PRO A 161 -1.07 2.93 -15.74
CA PRO A 161 -0.15 2.74 -14.64
C PRO A 161 0.58 1.39 -14.65
N LEU A 162 -0.08 0.31 -15.06
CA LEU A 162 0.57 -0.99 -15.19
C LEU A 162 1.71 -0.96 -16.21
N ILE A 163 1.48 -0.37 -17.40
CA ILE A 163 2.51 -0.22 -18.44
C ILE A 163 3.67 0.63 -17.92
N ALA A 164 3.38 1.76 -17.26
CA ALA A 164 4.40 2.62 -16.67
C ALA A 164 5.26 1.85 -15.62
N THR A 165 4.63 1.03 -14.78
CA THR A 165 5.33 0.19 -13.81
C THR A 165 6.18 -0.89 -14.48
N ILE A 166 5.73 -1.50 -15.58
CA ILE A 166 6.54 -2.45 -16.36
C ILE A 166 7.79 -1.75 -16.92
N CYS A 167 7.64 -0.57 -17.52
CA CYS A 167 8.77 0.21 -18.03
C CYS A 167 9.75 0.57 -16.91
N SER A 168 9.24 1.01 -15.77
CA SER A 168 10.04 1.32 -14.57
C SER A 168 10.79 0.09 -14.05
N PHE A 169 10.12 -1.07 -13.97
CA PHE A 169 10.72 -2.33 -13.54
C PHE A 169 11.88 -2.76 -14.43
N VAL A 170 11.67 -2.78 -15.75
CA VAL A 170 12.72 -3.16 -16.71
C VAL A 170 13.89 -2.17 -16.64
N THR A 171 13.60 -0.87 -16.60
CA THR A 171 14.61 0.19 -16.46
C THR A 171 15.44 0.00 -15.19
N ASN A 172 14.79 -0.20 -14.05
CA ASN A 172 15.48 -0.40 -12.77
C ASN A 172 16.37 -1.65 -12.81
N ALA A 173 15.86 -2.79 -13.26
CA ALA A 173 16.62 -4.05 -13.34
C ALA A 173 17.87 -3.89 -14.21
N VAL A 174 17.76 -3.26 -15.38
CA VAL A 174 18.89 -3.04 -16.30
C VAL A 174 19.92 -2.09 -15.68
N PHE A 175 19.48 -0.93 -15.17
CA PHE A 175 20.41 0.06 -14.62
C PHE A 175 20.99 -0.36 -13.27
N ASN A 176 20.30 -1.16 -12.47
CA ASN A 176 20.89 -1.82 -11.29
C ASN A 176 22.08 -2.69 -11.71
N TYR A 177 21.88 -3.54 -12.70
CA TYR A 177 22.98 -4.40 -13.19
C TYR A 177 24.16 -3.58 -13.72
N VAL A 178 23.87 -2.49 -14.44
CA VAL A 178 24.91 -1.62 -15.01
C VAL A 178 25.69 -0.88 -13.92
N PHE A 179 25.00 -0.18 -13.00
CA PHE A 179 25.64 0.74 -12.06
C PHE A 179 26.09 0.10 -10.75
N ILE A 180 25.43 -0.98 -10.29
CA ILE A 180 25.92 -1.71 -9.11
C ILE A 180 27.23 -2.40 -9.44
N PHE A 181 27.30 -3.10 -10.58
CA PHE A 181 28.42 -3.97 -10.95
C PHE A 181 29.41 -3.36 -11.95
N GLY A 182 29.19 -2.13 -12.44
CA GLY A 182 30.09 -1.46 -13.37
C GLY A 182 30.17 -2.16 -14.73
N LYS A 183 29.04 -2.54 -15.31
CA LYS A 183 28.99 -3.22 -16.62
C LYS A 183 28.82 -2.22 -17.77
N PHE A 184 29.11 -2.67 -18.99
CA PHE A 184 29.01 -1.86 -20.23
C PHE A 184 29.82 -0.56 -20.21
N GLY A 185 30.96 -0.53 -19.49
CA GLY A 185 31.83 0.65 -19.41
C GLY A 185 31.38 1.71 -18.37
N ALA A 186 30.33 1.46 -17.62
CA ALA A 186 29.94 2.31 -16.51
C ALA A 186 30.80 2.02 -15.26
N PRO A 187 31.02 3.03 -14.39
CA PRO A 187 31.71 2.81 -13.13
C PRO A 187 30.86 1.95 -12.17
N ALA A 188 31.51 1.08 -11.39
CA ALA A 188 30.87 0.33 -10.32
C ALA A 188 30.58 1.28 -9.14
N LEU A 189 29.33 1.70 -8.99
CA LEU A 189 28.90 2.66 -7.97
C LEU A 189 28.35 1.97 -6.70
N GLY A 190 28.24 0.63 -6.69
CA GLY A 190 27.72 -0.12 -5.55
C GLY A 190 26.32 0.35 -5.12
N VAL A 191 26.14 0.69 -3.83
CA VAL A 191 24.83 1.13 -3.28
C VAL A 191 24.31 2.42 -3.91
N VAL A 192 25.21 3.34 -4.26
CA VAL A 192 24.85 4.59 -4.97
C VAL A 192 24.32 4.24 -6.37
N GLY A 193 24.87 3.23 -7.03
CA GLY A 193 24.38 2.71 -8.32
C GLY A 193 22.94 2.24 -8.26
N ALA A 194 22.54 1.54 -7.19
CA ALA A 194 21.17 1.14 -6.95
C ALA A 194 20.22 2.36 -6.79
N ALA A 195 20.66 3.39 -6.06
CA ALA A 195 19.89 4.62 -5.89
C ALA A 195 19.70 5.37 -7.21
N VAL A 196 20.77 5.47 -8.03
CA VAL A 196 20.71 6.10 -9.38
C VAL A 196 19.76 5.31 -10.30
N ALA A 197 19.84 3.98 -10.31
CA ALA A 197 18.93 3.15 -11.10
C ALA A 197 17.47 3.35 -10.71
N THR A 198 17.20 3.44 -9.40
CA THR A 198 15.86 3.75 -8.88
C THR A 198 15.39 5.13 -9.31
N LEU A 199 16.25 6.15 -9.24
CA LEU A 199 15.91 7.50 -9.69
C LEU A 199 15.55 7.50 -11.19
N ILE A 200 16.37 6.89 -12.04
CA ILE A 200 16.12 6.80 -13.49
C ILE A 200 14.80 6.07 -13.76
N ALA A 201 14.55 4.96 -13.07
CA ALA A 201 13.32 4.19 -13.22
C ALA A 201 12.07 5.01 -12.85
N ARG A 202 12.13 5.83 -11.79
CA ARG A 202 11.02 6.72 -11.41
C ARG A 202 10.81 7.87 -12.39
N VAL A 203 11.88 8.42 -12.96
CA VAL A 203 11.79 9.41 -14.04
C VAL A 203 11.11 8.82 -15.28
N VAL A 204 11.51 7.61 -15.68
CA VAL A 204 10.88 6.88 -16.80
C VAL A 204 9.40 6.60 -16.52
N GLU A 205 9.06 6.14 -15.32
CA GLU A 205 7.67 5.88 -14.92
C GLU A 205 6.79 7.12 -15.06
N VAL A 206 7.24 8.25 -14.50
CA VAL A 206 6.54 9.54 -14.61
C VAL A 206 6.49 10.02 -16.06
N GLY A 207 7.58 9.84 -16.83
CA GLY A 207 7.64 10.19 -18.24
C GLY A 207 6.59 9.45 -19.08
N VAL A 208 6.40 8.15 -18.83
CA VAL A 208 5.35 7.35 -19.48
C VAL A 208 3.95 7.84 -19.08
N LEU A 209 3.72 8.06 -17.77
CA LEU A 209 2.42 8.54 -17.27
C LEU A 209 2.07 9.91 -17.85
N PHE A 210 3.00 10.86 -17.81
CA PHE A 210 2.81 12.20 -18.34
C PHE A 210 2.69 12.19 -19.86
N GLY A 211 3.49 11.39 -20.57
CA GLY A 211 3.41 11.24 -22.01
C GLY A 211 2.02 10.78 -22.46
N VAL A 212 1.42 9.79 -21.77
CA VAL A 212 0.06 9.35 -22.04
C VAL A 212 -0.97 10.45 -21.72
N VAL A 213 -0.83 11.15 -20.58
CA VAL A 213 -1.75 12.23 -20.20
C VAL A 213 -1.68 13.41 -21.18
N PHE A 214 -0.51 13.71 -21.75
CA PHE A 214 -0.36 14.74 -22.77
C PHE A 214 -0.93 14.32 -24.12
N SER A 215 -0.67 13.08 -24.55
CA SER A 215 -1.05 12.57 -25.87
C SER A 215 -2.52 12.17 -25.96
N TYR A 216 -3.11 11.70 -24.87
CA TYR A 216 -4.47 11.21 -24.81
C TYR A 216 -5.45 12.29 -24.33
N ASN A 217 -6.49 12.57 -25.13
CA ASN A 217 -7.57 13.50 -24.75
C ASN A 217 -8.49 12.92 -23.65
N GLY A 218 -7.87 12.39 -22.59
CA GLY A 218 -8.56 11.82 -21.44
C GLY A 218 -9.08 12.87 -20.45
N PRO A 219 -9.75 12.43 -19.37
CA PRO A 219 -10.30 13.30 -18.36
C PRO A 219 -9.23 13.92 -17.45
N ILE A 220 -8.04 13.34 -17.40
CA ILE A 220 -6.93 13.83 -16.58
C ILE A 220 -6.00 14.69 -17.43
N ARG A 221 -5.64 15.86 -16.90
CA ARG A 221 -4.66 16.79 -17.46
C ARG A 221 -3.66 17.17 -16.37
N LEU A 222 -2.45 17.52 -16.76
CA LEU A 222 -1.50 18.13 -15.84
C LEU A 222 -1.93 19.57 -15.54
N PRO A 223 -1.88 20.01 -14.27
CA PRO A 223 -2.30 21.36 -13.87
C PRO A 223 -1.24 22.41 -14.25
N ILE A 224 -1.05 22.60 -15.56
CA ILE A 224 -0.06 23.54 -16.12
C ILE A 224 -0.78 24.52 -17.06
N GLY A 225 -0.45 25.80 -16.95
CA GLY A 225 -1.01 26.85 -17.81
C GLY A 225 -2.54 26.91 -17.67
N ARG A 226 -3.27 26.76 -18.80
CA ARG A 226 -4.74 26.82 -18.83
C ARG A 226 -5.47 25.71 -18.02
N TYR A 227 -4.76 24.66 -17.61
CA TYR A 227 -5.31 23.56 -16.79
C TYR A 227 -5.07 23.77 -15.29
N TRP A 228 -4.48 24.91 -14.91
CA TRP A 228 -4.40 25.33 -13.53
C TRP A 228 -5.74 25.97 -13.11
N HIS A 229 -6.42 25.33 -12.18
CA HIS A 229 -7.75 25.76 -11.72
C HIS A 229 -7.66 26.50 -10.38
N HIS A 230 -8.55 27.46 -10.20
CA HIS A 230 -8.72 28.09 -8.89
C HIS A 230 -9.56 27.17 -8.00
N ILE A 231 -8.95 26.60 -6.97
CA ILE A 231 -9.58 25.64 -6.06
C ILE A 231 -10.50 26.40 -5.11
N SER A 232 -11.79 26.03 -5.09
CA SER A 232 -12.76 26.64 -4.17
C SER A 232 -12.48 26.20 -2.72
N LYS A 233 -12.79 27.10 -1.76
CA LYS A 233 -12.65 26.79 -0.32
C LYS A 233 -13.49 25.56 0.09
N GLY A 234 -14.67 25.40 -0.49
CA GLY A 234 -15.55 24.25 -0.21
C GLY A 234 -14.91 22.92 -0.64
N LEU A 235 -14.34 22.88 -1.86
CA LEU A 235 -13.65 21.68 -2.33
C LEU A 235 -12.39 21.37 -1.50
N TRP A 236 -11.64 22.40 -1.11
CA TRP A 236 -10.49 22.26 -0.23
C TRP A 236 -10.87 21.66 1.13
N MET A 237 -11.96 22.12 1.71
CA MET A 237 -12.47 21.57 2.97
C MET A 237 -12.92 20.11 2.82
N ASN A 238 -13.69 19.78 1.77
CA ASN A 238 -14.14 18.43 1.49
C ASN A 238 -12.96 17.48 1.26
N TYR A 239 -11.92 17.95 0.56
CA TYR A 239 -10.70 17.20 0.35
C TYR A 239 -10.01 16.87 1.68
N TRP A 240 -9.87 17.83 2.58
CA TRP A 240 -9.25 17.60 3.88
C TRP A 240 -10.10 16.68 4.76
N ILE A 241 -11.40 16.92 4.86
CA ILE A 241 -12.31 16.07 5.65
C ILE A 241 -12.24 14.61 5.21
N THR A 242 -11.95 14.36 3.93
CA THR A 242 -11.87 13.01 3.38
C THR A 242 -10.47 12.40 3.51
N THR A 243 -9.45 13.23 3.35
CA THR A 243 -8.05 12.75 3.21
C THR A 243 -7.34 12.63 4.56
N TYR A 244 -7.51 13.60 5.49
CA TYR A 244 -6.80 13.55 6.77
C TYR A 244 -7.13 12.29 7.60
N PRO A 245 -8.40 11.78 7.63
CA PRO A 245 -8.67 10.56 8.38
C PRO A 245 -7.94 9.36 7.80
N VAL A 246 -7.75 9.32 6.47
CA VAL A 246 -7.02 8.24 5.82
C VAL A 246 -5.53 8.31 6.14
N ILE A 247 -4.93 9.50 6.11
CA ILE A 247 -3.51 9.69 6.49
C ILE A 247 -3.27 9.24 7.94
N ILE A 248 -4.12 9.70 8.86
CA ILE A 248 -4.04 9.30 10.27
C ILE A 248 -4.20 7.79 10.41
N ASN A 249 -5.18 7.21 9.71
CA ASN A 249 -5.45 5.77 9.76
C ASN A 249 -4.22 4.96 9.34
N GLU A 250 -3.60 5.29 8.20
CA GLU A 250 -2.41 4.59 7.70
C GLU A 250 -1.22 4.73 8.67
N THR A 251 -1.05 5.93 9.25
CA THR A 251 0.04 6.20 10.21
C THR A 251 -0.14 5.36 11.48
N PHE A 252 -1.32 5.38 12.08
CA PHE A 252 -1.60 4.62 13.31
C PHE A 252 -1.61 3.11 13.07
N TRP A 253 -2.05 2.67 11.89
CA TRP A 253 -1.94 1.27 11.49
C TRP A 253 -0.47 0.82 11.42
N ALA A 254 0.39 1.62 10.78
CA ALA A 254 1.81 1.30 10.68
C ALA A 254 2.50 1.28 12.06
N LEU A 255 2.17 2.24 12.95
CA LEU A 255 2.63 2.23 14.33
C LEU A 255 2.16 0.97 15.07
N GLY A 256 0.92 0.53 14.87
CA GLY A 256 0.41 -0.73 15.41
C GLY A 256 1.26 -1.94 14.99
N GLN A 257 1.68 -2.00 13.71
CA GLN A 257 2.58 -3.07 13.23
C GLN A 257 3.93 -3.07 13.94
N VAL A 258 4.47 -1.89 14.29
CA VAL A 258 5.71 -1.79 15.09
C VAL A 258 5.52 -2.42 16.48
N PHE A 259 4.41 -2.14 17.17
CA PHE A 259 4.10 -2.73 18.47
C PHE A 259 3.85 -4.23 18.39
N TYR A 260 3.20 -4.74 17.35
CA TYR A 260 3.07 -6.18 17.13
C TYR A 260 4.43 -6.85 16.95
N ASN A 261 5.30 -6.27 16.11
CA ASN A 261 6.65 -6.79 15.92
C ASN A 261 7.45 -6.77 17.24
N ALA A 262 7.29 -5.73 18.09
CA ALA A 262 7.89 -5.67 19.40
C ALA A 262 7.37 -6.79 20.32
N ALA A 263 6.05 -7.04 20.32
CA ALA A 263 5.46 -8.15 21.10
C ALA A 263 6.01 -9.51 20.65
N TYR A 264 6.14 -9.74 19.34
CA TYR A 264 6.73 -10.98 18.83
C TYR A 264 8.20 -11.14 19.17
N ALA A 265 8.97 -10.04 19.16
CA ALA A 265 10.38 -10.04 19.52
C ALA A 265 10.62 -10.39 21.01
N MET A 266 9.67 -10.03 21.90
CA MET A 266 9.73 -10.41 23.34
C MET A 266 9.64 -11.92 23.55
N VAL A 267 9.03 -12.67 22.62
CA VAL A 267 8.91 -14.14 22.73
C VAL A 267 10.24 -14.83 22.39
N GLY A 268 11.04 -14.26 21.50
CA GLY A 268 12.38 -14.78 21.17
C GLY A 268 12.74 -14.65 19.67
N THR A 269 14.01 -14.89 19.38
CA THR A 269 14.58 -14.72 18.03
C THR A 269 14.01 -15.70 17.02
N GLN A 270 13.78 -16.96 17.40
CA GLN A 270 13.19 -17.97 16.53
C GLN A 270 11.74 -17.66 16.19
N ALA A 271 10.97 -17.18 17.18
CA ALA A 271 9.61 -16.71 16.99
C ALA A 271 9.57 -15.53 16.02
N THR A 272 10.47 -14.56 16.19
CA THR A 272 10.59 -13.40 15.28
C THR A 272 10.92 -13.82 13.87
N ALA A 273 11.88 -14.74 13.68
CA ALA A 273 12.23 -15.26 12.37
C ALA A 273 11.05 -15.97 11.68
N ALA A 274 10.32 -16.82 12.41
CA ALA A 274 9.16 -17.52 11.89
C ALA A 274 8.02 -16.55 11.49
N ILE A 275 7.78 -15.50 12.29
CA ILE A 275 6.81 -14.44 11.98
C ILE A 275 7.20 -13.71 10.69
N GLN A 276 8.46 -13.34 10.49
CA GLN A 276 8.88 -12.64 9.27
C GLN A 276 8.63 -13.47 8.02
N VAL A 277 8.90 -14.77 8.08
CA VAL A 277 8.60 -15.70 6.98
C VAL A 277 7.08 -15.76 6.72
N ALA A 278 6.27 -15.93 7.77
CA ALA A 278 4.82 -15.97 7.63
C ALA A 278 4.24 -14.66 7.10
N VAL A 279 4.76 -13.50 7.52
CA VAL A 279 4.38 -12.18 7.01
C VAL A 279 4.75 -12.02 5.53
N ALA A 280 5.91 -12.53 5.10
CA ALA A 280 6.29 -12.51 3.69
C ALA A 280 5.28 -13.27 2.81
N VAL A 281 4.85 -14.46 3.25
CA VAL A 281 3.80 -15.24 2.58
C VAL A 281 2.47 -14.48 2.55
N GLN A 282 2.08 -13.85 3.65
CA GLN A 282 0.85 -13.05 3.70
C GLN A 282 0.89 -11.84 2.76
N ASN A 283 2.02 -11.15 2.67
CA ASN A 283 2.16 -10.00 1.76
C ASN A 283 1.95 -10.39 0.30
N LEU A 284 2.46 -11.55 -0.13
CA LEU A 284 2.21 -12.08 -1.48
C LEU A 284 0.72 -12.40 -1.69
N SER A 285 0.10 -13.04 -0.71
CA SER A 285 -1.33 -13.38 -0.76
C SER A 285 -2.23 -12.14 -0.81
N PHE A 286 -1.81 -11.06 -0.17
CA PHE A 286 -2.55 -9.80 -0.10
C PHE A 286 -2.56 -9.00 -1.42
N ILE A 287 -1.74 -9.37 -2.40
CA ILE A 287 -1.67 -8.71 -3.72
C ILE A 287 -3.04 -8.71 -4.41
N LEU A 288 -3.73 -9.86 -4.43
CA LEU A 288 -5.07 -9.97 -5.02
C LEU A 288 -6.11 -9.16 -4.26
N VAL A 289 -6.03 -9.17 -2.94
CA VAL A 289 -6.94 -8.42 -2.06
C VAL A 289 -6.84 -6.91 -2.31
N ARG A 290 -5.62 -6.38 -2.52
CA ARG A 290 -5.41 -4.96 -2.89
C ARG A 290 -6.09 -4.58 -4.20
N GLY A 291 -6.02 -5.45 -5.21
CA GLY A 291 -6.70 -5.23 -6.48
C GLY A 291 -8.22 -5.19 -6.35
N ILE A 292 -8.80 -6.14 -5.61
CA ILE A 292 -10.24 -6.20 -5.35
C ILE A 292 -10.68 -4.98 -4.51
N GLY A 293 -9.93 -4.61 -3.46
CA GLY A 293 -10.21 -3.43 -2.64
C GLY A 293 -10.20 -2.13 -3.44
N SER A 294 -9.23 -1.95 -4.32
CA SER A 294 -9.16 -0.80 -5.22
C SER A 294 -10.36 -0.75 -6.17
N SER A 295 -10.73 -1.89 -6.79
CA SER A 295 -11.90 -1.96 -7.67
C SER A 295 -13.20 -1.67 -6.92
N CYS A 296 -13.32 -2.19 -5.69
CA CYS A 296 -14.46 -1.93 -4.81
C CYS A 296 -14.62 -0.43 -4.53
N SER A 297 -13.56 0.23 -4.07
CA SER A 297 -13.57 1.67 -3.76
C SER A 297 -13.96 2.52 -4.98
N ILE A 298 -13.41 2.23 -6.15
CA ILE A 298 -13.68 2.97 -7.40
C ILE A 298 -15.13 2.73 -7.85
N MET A 299 -15.59 1.49 -7.88
CA MET A 299 -16.95 1.16 -8.37
C MET A 299 -18.01 1.74 -7.45
N LEU A 300 -17.86 1.56 -6.14
CA LEU A 300 -18.82 2.10 -5.18
C LEU A 300 -18.80 3.61 -5.14
N GLY A 301 -17.63 4.25 -5.20
CA GLY A 301 -17.52 5.70 -5.27
C GLY A 301 -18.23 6.28 -6.52
N ASN A 302 -18.10 5.62 -7.68
CA ASN A 302 -18.83 5.99 -8.89
C ASN A 302 -20.36 5.89 -8.71
N ARG A 303 -20.86 4.83 -8.04
CA ARG A 303 -22.29 4.65 -7.74
C ARG A 303 -22.81 5.71 -6.79
N VAL A 304 -22.08 5.96 -5.70
CA VAL A 304 -22.43 6.98 -4.71
C VAL A 304 -22.46 8.37 -5.34
N GLY A 305 -21.46 8.71 -6.17
CA GLY A 305 -21.44 9.96 -6.91
C GLY A 305 -22.69 10.16 -7.77
N ARG A 306 -23.14 9.11 -8.48
CA ARG A 306 -24.39 9.12 -9.29
C ARG A 306 -25.69 9.09 -8.48
N ASN A 307 -25.61 9.01 -7.16
CA ASN A 307 -26.77 8.81 -6.28
C ASN A 307 -27.52 7.47 -6.49
N GLU A 308 -26.81 6.45 -7.01
CA GLU A 308 -27.33 5.09 -7.24
C GLU A 308 -27.19 4.25 -5.96
N ILE A 309 -27.85 4.68 -4.85
CA ILE A 309 -27.65 4.13 -3.49
C ILE A 309 -28.00 2.65 -3.40
N GLU A 310 -29.14 2.24 -3.98
CA GLU A 310 -29.55 0.82 -3.95
C GLU A 310 -28.54 -0.08 -4.67
N GLN A 311 -28.02 0.39 -5.80
CA GLN A 311 -27.03 -0.34 -6.58
C GLN A 311 -25.70 -0.43 -5.82
N ALA A 312 -25.28 0.67 -5.18
CA ALA A 312 -24.09 0.68 -4.33
C ALA A 312 -24.21 -0.35 -3.19
N GLN A 313 -25.38 -0.44 -2.52
CA GLN A 313 -25.60 -1.44 -1.47
C GLN A 313 -25.58 -2.87 -2.00
N LYS A 314 -26.17 -3.13 -3.17
CA LYS A 314 -26.13 -4.47 -3.81
C LYS A 314 -24.69 -4.85 -4.18
N GLU A 315 -23.95 -3.94 -4.76
CA GLU A 315 -22.54 -4.17 -5.13
C GLU A 315 -21.64 -4.34 -3.89
N ALA A 316 -21.85 -3.57 -2.82
CA ALA A 316 -21.13 -3.73 -1.56
C ALA A 316 -21.31 -5.13 -0.96
N LYS A 317 -22.56 -5.66 -0.94
CA LYS A 317 -22.82 -7.04 -0.50
C LYS A 317 -22.11 -8.06 -1.36
N ARG A 318 -22.04 -7.86 -2.69
CA ARG A 318 -21.28 -8.73 -3.60
C ARG A 318 -19.78 -8.71 -3.27
N PHE A 319 -19.21 -7.54 -3.01
CA PHE A 319 -17.82 -7.41 -2.60
C PHE A 319 -17.52 -8.10 -1.26
N VAL A 320 -18.42 -8.02 -0.29
CA VAL A 320 -18.31 -8.77 0.96
C VAL A 320 -18.29 -10.28 0.69
N THR A 321 -19.17 -10.79 -0.17
CA THR A 321 -19.18 -12.20 -0.55
C THR A 321 -17.88 -12.62 -1.25
N ILE A 322 -17.41 -11.81 -2.21
CA ILE A 322 -16.15 -12.06 -2.91
C ILE A 322 -14.97 -12.08 -1.94
N SER A 323 -14.92 -11.14 -1.00
CA SER A 323 -13.85 -11.09 0.00
C SER A 323 -13.82 -12.31 0.90
N LEU A 324 -14.98 -12.80 1.32
CA LEU A 324 -15.09 -14.04 2.08
C LEU A 324 -14.62 -15.26 1.27
N VAL A 325 -15.07 -15.40 0.03
CA VAL A 325 -14.64 -16.50 -0.85
C VAL A 325 -13.12 -16.45 -1.08
N VAL A 326 -12.58 -15.30 -1.43
CA VAL A 326 -11.14 -15.12 -1.66
C VAL A 326 -10.34 -15.36 -0.37
N GLY A 327 -10.82 -14.84 0.76
CA GLY A 327 -10.22 -15.06 2.08
C GLY A 327 -10.19 -16.54 2.46
N VAL A 328 -11.30 -17.25 2.28
CA VAL A 328 -11.40 -18.71 2.57
C VAL A 328 -10.50 -19.51 1.63
N VAL A 329 -10.49 -19.22 0.35
CA VAL A 329 -9.65 -19.94 -0.62
C VAL A 329 -8.17 -19.72 -0.32
N ILE A 330 -7.71 -18.48 -0.20
CA ILE A 330 -6.29 -18.19 0.03
C ILE A 330 -5.87 -18.58 1.45
N GLY A 331 -6.66 -18.23 2.46
CA GLY A 331 -6.40 -18.62 3.85
C GLY A 331 -6.44 -20.13 4.04
N GLY A 332 -7.36 -20.82 3.35
CA GLY A 332 -7.42 -22.29 3.31
C GLY A 332 -6.17 -22.90 2.69
N ILE A 333 -5.70 -22.37 1.55
CA ILE A 333 -4.43 -22.83 0.95
C ILE A 333 -3.27 -22.62 1.94
N GLN A 334 -3.15 -21.46 2.57
CA GLN A 334 -2.09 -21.21 3.56
C GLN A 334 -2.17 -22.17 4.75
N SER A 335 -3.37 -22.45 5.26
CA SER A 335 -3.57 -23.32 6.42
C SER A 335 -3.36 -24.80 6.09
N LEU A 336 -3.68 -25.23 4.88
CA LEU A 336 -3.62 -26.65 4.47
C LEU A 336 -2.27 -27.03 3.86
N THR A 337 -1.52 -26.05 3.31
CA THR A 337 -0.24 -26.31 2.63
C THR A 337 0.95 -25.56 3.26
N PRO A 338 1.04 -25.39 4.59
CA PRO A 338 2.12 -24.62 5.20
C PRO A 338 3.48 -25.25 4.97
N HIS A 339 3.57 -26.59 4.95
CA HIS A 339 4.80 -27.31 4.69
C HIS A 339 5.38 -26.96 3.31
N TRP A 340 4.58 -27.06 2.27
CA TRP A 340 5.01 -26.76 0.89
C TRP A 340 5.38 -25.30 0.72
N THR A 341 4.64 -24.40 1.36
CA THR A 341 4.92 -22.95 1.31
C THR A 341 6.26 -22.62 1.94
N LEU A 342 6.61 -23.25 3.08
CA LEU A 342 7.87 -23.01 3.77
C LEU A 342 9.07 -23.63 3.06
N LEU A 343 8.90 -24.69 2.28
CA LEU A 343 9.99 -25.25 1.45
C LEU A 343 10.50 -24.25 0.39
N MET A 344 9.73 -23.21 0.06
CA MET A 344 10.21 -22.15 -0.83
C MET A 344 11.27 -21.25 -0.18
N PHE A 345 11.42 -21.30 1.16
CA PHE A 345 12.42 -20.54 1.90
C PHE A 345 13.61 -21.45 2.22
N ALA A 346 14.76 -21.13 1.64
CA ALA A 346 15.99 -21.88 1.86
C ALA A 346 16.56 -21.65 3.28
N HIS A 347 17.17 -22.70 3.86
CA HIS A 347 17.95 -22.61 5.10
C HIS A 347 17.21 -22.24 6.38
N LEU A 348 15.92 -22.59 6.51
CA LEU A 348 15.22 -22.46 7.79
C LEU A 348 15.70 -23.53 8.78
N SER A 349 15.94 -23.14 10.04
CA SER A 349 16.19 -24.12 11.11
C SER A 349 14.95 -24.97 11.36
N PRO A 350 15.09 -26.24 11.81
CA PRO A 350 13.93 -27.11 12.08
C PRO A 350 12.90 -26.50 13.03
N GLU A 351 13.35 -25.72 14.01
CA GLU A 351 12.49 -25.05 14.98
C GLU A 351 11.70 -23.92 14.34
N VAL A 352 12.36 -23.05 13.56
CA VAL A 352 11.71 -21.96 12.80
C VAL A 352 10.73 -22.53 11.80
N PHE A 353 11.06 -23.66 11.16
CA PHE A 353 10.17 -24.34 10.22
C PHE A 353 8.90 -24.83 10.91
N LEU A 354 9.03 -25.49 12.07
CA LEU A 354 7.89 -26.00 12.84
C LEU A 354 6.98 -24.87 13.33
N ILE A 355 7.57 -23.82 13.93
CA ILE A 355 6.83 -22.63 14.38
C ILE A 355 6.15 -21.96 13.17
N GLY A 356 6.86 -21.82 12.07
CA GLY A 356 6.34 -21.23 10.83
C GLY A 356 5.14 -21.99 10.25
N GLN A 357 5.13 -23.31 10.31
CA GLN A 357 3.97 -24.11 9.91
C GLN A 357 2.73 -23.80 10.75
N GLN A 358 2.90 -23.77 12.08
CA GLN A 358 1.79 -23.46 13.00
C GLN A 358 1.29 -22.03 12.81
N LEU A 359 2.21 -21.09 12.60
CA LEU A 359 1.86 -19.69 12.33
C LEU A 359 1.08 -19.56 11.02
N LEU A 360 1.50 -20.19 9.94
CA LEU A 360 0.78 -20.14 8.66
C LEU A 360 -0.62 -20.74 8.76
N GLN A 361 -0.81 -21.79 9.56
CA GLN A 361 -2.13 -22.35 9.82
C GLN A 361 -3.04 -21.35 10.52
N ILE A 362 -2.57 -20.73 11.60
CA ILE A 362 -3.31 -19.71 12.37
C ILE A 362 -3.58 -18.48 11.53
N MET A 363 -2.53 -17.95 10.88
CA MET A 363 -2.62 -16.73 10.09
C MET A 363 -3.47 -16.93 8.83
N GLY A 364 -3.56 -18.16 8.29
CA GLY A 364 -4.49 -18.49 7.20
C GLY A 364 -5.96 -18.35 7.62
N VAL A 365 -6.31 -18.76 8.84
CA VAL A 365 -7.65 -18.53 9.39
C VAL A 365 -7.91 -17.04 9.61
N ILE A 366 -6.95 -16.32 10.20
CA ILE A 366 -7.05 -14.87 10.42
C ILE A 366 -7.15 -14.12 9.08
N PHE A 367 -6.51 -14.63 8.02
CA PHE A 367 -6.51 -14.03 6.68
C PHE A 367 -7.92 -13.83 6.10
N VAL A 368 -8.89 -14.70 6.44
CA VAL A 368 -10.29 -14.54 6.04
C VAL A 368 -10.84 -13.20 6.54
N PHE A 369 -10.62 -12.91 7.83
CA PHE A 369 -11.08 -11.67 8.44
C PHE A 369 -10.26 -10.46 7.96
N LYS A 370 -8.96 -10.61 7.77
CA LYS A 370 -8.09 -9.58 7.18
C LYS A 370 -8.54 -9.17 5.78
N THR A 371 -8.89 -10.14 4.94
CA THR A 371 -9.40 -9.89 3.59
C THR A 371 -10.73 -9.16 3.64
N LEU A 372 -11.64 -9.62 4.49
CA LEU A 372 -12.93 -8.99 4.70
C LEU A 372 -12.79 -7.55 5.18
N ASN A 373 -11.97 -7.31 6.20
CA ASN A 373 -11.70 -5.97 6.76
C ASN A 373 -11.06 -5.02 5.74
N SER A 374 -10.12 -5.51 4.94
CA SER A 374 -9.53 -4.72 3.87
C SER A 374 -10.59 -4.25 2.86
N ILE A 375 -11.52 -5.12 2.47
CA ILE A 375 -12.60 -4.75 1.55
C ILE A 375 -13.60 -3.81 2.23
N ILE A 376 -13.91 -4.00 3.51
CA ILE A 376 -14.80 -3.11 4.26
C ILE A 376 -14.17 -1.73 4.40
N LEU A 377 -12.94 -1.65 4.95
CA LEU A 377 -12.32 -0.37 5.28
C LEU A 377 -11.84 0.39 4.04
N VAL A 378 -11.02 -0.27 3.21
CA VAL A 378 -10.39 0.36 2.04
C VAL A 378 -11.33 0.40 0.84
N GLY A 379 -12.15 -0.64 0.66
CA GLY A 379 -13.10 -0.74 -0.45
C GLY A 379 -14.39 0.03 -0.19
N ILE A 380 -15.18 -0.43 0.79
CA ILE A 380 -16.57 0.01 0.98
C ILE A 380 -16.63 1.36 1.70
N LEU A 381 -16.02 1.48 2.89
CA LEU A 381 -16.12 2.71 3.68
C LEU A 381 -15.44 3.88 2.99
N ARG A 382 -14.23 3.70 2.45
CA ARG A 382 -13.54 4.75 1.70
C ARG A 382 -14.31 5.08 0.41
N GLY A 383 -14.70 4.08 -0.39
CA GLY A 383 -15.47 4.30 -1.61
C GLY A 383 -16.80 5.01 -1.35
N GLY A 384 -17.45 4.73 -0.24
CA GLY A 384 -18.67 5.38 0.21
C GLY A 384 -18.49 6.76 0.81
N GLY A 385 -17.26 7.22 1.10
CA GLY A 385 -16.99 8.50 1.71
C GLY A 385 -16.96 8.51 3.25
N ASP A 386 -17.13 7.34 3.90
CA ASP A 386 -17.16 7.19 5.37
C ASP A 386 -15.77 6.98 5.97
N THR A 387 -14.81 7.81 5.56
CA THR A 387 -13.40 7.69 5.93
C THR A 387 -13.17 7.90 7.43
N GLN A 388 -13.93 8.79 8.07
CA GLN A 388 -13.83 9.05 9.50
C GLN A 388 -14.24 7.85 10.35
N TYR A 389 -15.32 7.16 9.96
CA TYR A 389 -15.73 5.96 10.66
C TYR A 389 -14.71 4.83 10.48
N GLY A 390 -14.21 4.66 9.27
CA GLY A 390 -13.14 3.70 8.98
C GLY A 390 -11.90 3.92 9.86
N MET A 391 -11.43 5.16 9.96
CA MET A 391 -10.32 5.55 10.83
C MET A 391 -10.61 5.21 12.31
N LYS A 392 -11.77 5.63 12.83
CA LYS A 392 -12.14 5.39 14.23
C LYS A 392 -12.24 3.91 14.54
N LEU A 393 -12.83 3.12 13.64
CA LEU A 393 -12.97 1.68 13.80
C LEU A 393 -11.61 0.99 13.83
N GLU A 394 -10.73 1.29 12.89
CA GLU A 394 -9.42 0.66 12.82
C GLU A 394 -8.55 1.06 14.02
N MET A 395 -8.49 2.35 14.35
CA MET A 395 -7.73 2.82 15.52
C MET A 395 -8.24 2.19 16.81
N ALA A 396 -9.56 2.14 17.03
CA ALA A 396 -10.12 1.54 18.24
C ALA A 396 -9.76 0.05 18.33
N CYS A 397 -9.92 -0.72 17.25
CA CYS A 397 -9.61 -2.15 17.29
C CYS A 397 -8.10 -2.43 17.45
N VAL A 398 -7.24 -1.71 16.74
CA VAL A 398 -5.78 -1.88 16.84
C VAL A 398 -5.28 -1.48 18.24
N TRP A 399 -5.64 -0.28 18.71
CA TRP A 399 -5.04 0.30 19.90
C TRP A 399 -5.73 -0.04 21.21
N LEU A 400 -7.02 -0.40 21.20
CA LEU A 400 -7.73 -0.80 22.42
C LEU A 400 -7.86 -2.33 22.58
N ILE A 401 -7.68 -3.10 21.48
CA ILE A 401 -7.83 -4.56 21.50
C ILE A 401 -6.52 -5.24 21.11
N GLY A 402 -6.09 -5.07 19.86
CA GLY A 402 -5.01 -5.86 19.28
C GLY A 402 -3.64 -5.64 19.95
N VAL A 403 -3.16 -4.40 19.99
CA VAL A 403 -1.86 -4.06 20.60
C VAL A 403 -1.82 -4.39 22.09
N PRO A 404 -2.81 -4.01 22.92
CA PRO A 404 -2.80 -4.38 24.33
C PRO A 404 -2.82 -5.90 24.56
N LEU A 405 -3.66 -6.65 23.84
CA LEU A 405 -3.72 -8.10 23.98
C LEU A 405 -2.41 -8.77 23.55
N ALA A 406 -1.79 -8.33 22.47
CA ALA A 406 -0.52 -8.88 22.01
C ALA A 406 0.61 -8.63 23.02
N LEU A 407 0.69 -7.41 23.56
CA LEU A 407 1.70 -7.06 24.58
C LEU A 407 1.45 -7.80 25.89
N LEU A 408 0.21 -7.90 26.36
CA LEU A 408 -0.14 -8.68 27.57
C LEU A 408 0.18 -10.16 27.36
N ALA A 409 -0.13 -10.73 26.21
CA ALA A 409 0.16 -12.12 25.89
C ALA A 409 1.66 -12.41 25.88
N ALA A 410 2.48 -11.50 25.36
CA ALA A 410 3.92 -11.68 25.26
C ALA A 410 4.63 -11.34 26.61
N ALA A 411 4.34 -10.18 27.20
CA ALA A 411 5.10 -9.64 28.34
C ALA A 411 4.61 -10.12 29.70
N VAL A 412 3.31 -10.37 29.86
CA VAL A 412 2.72 -10.72 31.17
C VAL A 412 2.38 -12.21 31.26
N TRP A 413 1.71 -12.74 30.22
CA TRP A 413 1.29 -14.16 30.21
C TRP A 413 2.38 -15.09 29.70
N HIS A 414 3.44 -14.56 29.10
CA HIS A 414 4.55 -15.33 28.52
C HIS A 414 4.09 -16.46 27.59
N PHE A 415 3.08 -16.16 26.78
CA PHE A 415 2.53 -17.11 25.82
C PHE A 415 3.49 -17.39 24.66
N PRO A 416 3.46 -18.61 24.10
CA PRO A 416 4.19 -18.90 22.87
C PRO A 416 3.65 -18.01 21.73
N VAL A 417 4.49 -17.78 20.72
CA VAL A 417 4.18 -16.83 19.63
C VAL A 417 2.86 -17.13 18.89
N GLN A 418 2.47 -18.39 18.82
CA GLN A 418 1.21 -18.80 18.23
C GLN A 418 0.00 -18.19 18.94
N LEU A 419 0.00 -18.21 20.26
CA LEU A 419 -1.05 -17.60 21.07
C LEU A 419 -0.98 -16.06 21.04
N VAL A 420 0.21 -15.48 20.99
CA VAL A 420 0.37 -14.02 20.82
C VAL A 420 -0.25 -13.57 19.49
N VAL A 421 -0.05 -14.31 18.40
CA VAL A 421 -0.67 -14.03 17.09
C VAL A 421 -2.19 -14.19 17.12
N ILE A 422 -2.71 -15.18 17.86
CA ILE A 422 -4.17 -15.34 18.05
C ILE A 422 -4.72 -14.13 18.82
N CYS A 423 -4.07 -13.72 19.92
CA CYS A 423 -4.46 -12.54 20.70
C CYS A 423 -4.46 -11.26 19.85
N ALA A 424 -3.42 -11.06 19.05
CA ALA A 424 -3.38 -9.97 18.08
C ALA A 424 -4.52 -10.07 17.05
N GLY A 425 -4.84 -11.29 16.60
CA GLY A 425 -5.89 -11.56 15.61
C GLY A 425 -7.31 -11.25 16.08
N VAL A 426 -7.57 -11.12 17.39
CA VAL A 426 -8.89 -10.75 17.94
C VAL A 426 -9.35 -9.38 17.42
N GLU A 427 -8.43 -8.47 17.12
CA GLU A 427 -8.77 -7.19 16.49
C GLU A 427 -9.45 -7.37 15.14
N GLU A 428 -8.98 -8.33 14.33
CA GLU A 428 -9.54 -8.57 13.00
C GLU A 428 -10.97 -9.10 13.07
N LEU A 429 -11.27 -9.95 14.06
CA LEU A 429 -12.63 -10.40 14.35
C LEU A 429 -13.54 -9.25 14.77
N SER A 430 -13.05 -8.40 15.68
CA SER A 430 -13.80 -7.24 16.18
C SER A 430 -14.09 -6.25 15.07
N LYS A 431 -13.09 -5.94 14.22
CA LYS A 431 -13.26 -5.08 13.03
C LYS A 431 -14.28 -5.64 12.05
N ALA A 432 -14.21 -6.96 11.79
CA ALA A 432 -15.15 -7.61 10.87
C ALA A 432 -16.59 -7.49 11.34
N PHE A 433 -16.85 -7.78 12.63
CA PHE A 433 -18.19 -7.71 13.19
C PHE A 433 -18.78 -6.30 13.15
N ILE A 434 -18.02 -5.32 13.64
CA ILE A 434 -18.46 -3.92 13.68
C ILE A 434 -18.56 -3.35 12.26
N GLY A 435 -17.60 -3.65 11.40
CA GLY A 435 -17.57 -3.21 10.01
C GLY A 435 -18.73 -3.75 9.19
N LEU A 436 -19.04 -5.05 9.30
CA LEU A 436 -20.20 -5.66 8.63
C LEU A 436 -21.52 -4.99 9.07
N ARG A 437 -21.68 -4.74 10.38
CA ARG A 437 -22.84 -4.03 10.89
C ARG A 437 -23.00 -2.65 10.25
N ARG A 438 -21.88 -1.92 10.05
CA ARG A 438 -21.88 -0.61 9.36
C ARG A 438 -22.26 -0.75 7.89
N VAL A 439 -21.71 -1.75 7.18
CA VAL A 439 -22.01 -2.01 5.76
C VAL A 439 -23.50 -2.33 5.56
N PHE A 440 -24.05 -3.27 6.36
CA PHE A 440 -25.45 -3.67 6.20
C PHE A 440 -26.44 -2.58 6.62
N SER A 441 -26.07 -1.66 7.51
CA SER A 441 -26.91 -0.54 7.89
C SER A 441 -27.07 0.52 6.79
N GLY A 442 -26.23 0.50 5.74
CA GLY A 442 -26.22 1.52 4.69
C GLY A 442 -25.65 2.88 5.11
N LYS A 443 -25.30 3.06 6.39
CA LYS A 443 -24.81 4.32 6.94
C LYS A 443 -23.41 4.72 6.48
N TRP A 444 -22.78 3.92 5.64
CA TRP A 444 -21.47 4.18 5.06
C TRP A 444 -21.51 5.03 3.78
N ILE A 445 -22.72 5.30 3.25
CA ILE A 445 -22.90 6.03 1.99
C ILE A 445 -22.99 7.52 2.30
N HIS A 446 -21.93 8.24 1.97
CA HIS A 446 -21.85 9.71 2.10
C HIS A 446 -21.52 10.30 0.73
N ARG A 447 -22.50 10.96 0.12
CA ARG A 447 -22.31 11.70 -1.11
C ARG A 447 -21.62 13.02 -0.80
N LEU A 448 -20.40 13.18 -1.27
CA LEU A 448 -19.53 14.34 -1.02
C LEU A 448 -19.54 15.35 -2.18
N VAL A 449 -20.23 15.00 -3.27
CA VAL A 449 -20.26 15.77 -4.50
C VAL A 449 -21.67 16.33 -4.72
N GLU A 450 -21.74 17.61 -5.04
CA GLU A 450 -22.96 18.25 -5.53
C GLU A 450 -23.11 18.01 -7.03
N ALA A 451 -24.37 17.89 -7.47
CA ALA A 451 -24.69 17.61 -8.85
C ALA A 451 -24.33 18.78 -9.77
#